data_67e5f7d83b80e07a051328ed9376b566
#
_entry.id   67e5f7d83b80e07a051328ed9376b566
#
_cell.length_a   1.000
_cell.length_b   1.000
_cell.length_c   1.000
_cell.angle_alpha   90.00
_cell.angle_beta   90.00
_cell.angle_gamma   90.00
#
_symmetry.space_group_name_H-M   'P 1'
#
loop_
_entity.id
_entity.type
_entity.pdbx_description
1 polymer ?
#
loop_
_entity_poly.entity_id
_entity_poly.type
_entity_poly.pdbx_seq_one_letter_code
_entity_poly.pdbx_strand_id
1 'polypeptide(L)'
;MKAAKIIKQAYSVLPIYDKIVPAILEVGVWKLPETCKFSIGVPVGPMLAKATKSVSEIIDKFQGLEYTCEYKYDGERAQVSSILMAFIASNMIL
;
A
#
# COMPACT_ATOMS: atom_id res chain seq x y z
N MET A 1 -17.73 5.58 -7.26
CA MET A 1 -16.26 5.83 -7.41
C MET A 1 -15.90 5.76 -8.88
N LYS A 2 -15.04 6.63 -9.40
CA LYS A 2 -14.68 6.57 -10.84
C LYS A 2 -13.76 5.36 -11.10
N ALA A 3 -13.98 4.62 -12.19
CA ALA A 3 -13.19 3.44 -12.59
C ALA A 3 -11.68 3.69 -12.56
N ALA A 4 -11.24 4.86 -13.04
CA ALA A 4 -9.83 5.25 -13.01
C ALA A 4 -9.20 5.26 -11.60
N LYS A 5 -9.97 5.57 -10.55
CA LYS A 5 -9.49 5.54 -9.17
C LYS A 5 -9.27 4.11 -8.69
N ILE A 6 -10.15 3.20 -9.08
CA ILE A 6 -10.03 1.77 -8.74
C ILE A 6 -8.80 1.15 -9.39
N ILE A 7 -8.58 1.45 -10.68
CA ILE A 7 -7.40 0.97 -11.41
C ILE A 7 -6.11 1.51 -10.79
N LYS A 8 -6.06 2.80 -10.44
CA LYS A 8 -4.89 3.39 -9.75
C LYS A 8 -4.64 2.74 -8.38
N GLN A 9 -5.71 2.45 -7.65
CA GLN A 9 -5.61 1.75 -6.36
C GLN A 9 -5.10 0.33 -6.54
N ALA A 10 -5.60 -0.43 -7.50
CA ALA A 10 -5.11 -1.77 -7.83
C ALA A 10 -3.63 -1.74 -8.25
N TYR A 11 -3.24 -0.77 -9.09
CA TYR A 11 -1.85 -0.59 -9.51
C TYR A 11 -0.92 -0.20 -8.34
N SER A 12 -1.37 0.55 -7.35
CA SER A 12 -0.55 0.87 -6.19
C SER A 12 -0.22 -0.35 -5.32
N VAL A 13 -1.08 -1.37 -5.34
CA VAL A 13 -0.92 -2.62 -4.59
C VAL A 13 -0.17 -3.67 -5.41
N LEU A 14 -0.43 -3.73 -6.71
CA LEU A 14 0.15 -4.71 -7.64
C LEU A 14 0.54 -3.99 -8.94
N PRO A 15 1.72 -3.32 -9.00
CA PRO A 15 2.13 -2.52 -10.15
C PRO A 15 2.62 -3.37 -11.33
N ILE A 16 1.82 -4.32 -11.76
CA ILE A 16 2.09 -5.23 -12.89
C ILE A 16 0.89 -5.23 -13.83
N TYR A 17 1.02 -4.57 -14.97
CA TYR A 17 -0.05 -4.50 -15.97
C TYR A 17 -0.44 -5.86 -16.53
N ASP A 18 0.52 -6.77 -16.69
CA ASP A 18 0.28 -8.14 -17.18
C ASP A 18 -0.63 -8.97 -16.27
N LYS A 19 -0.83 -8.54 -15.02
CA LYS A 19 -1.80 -9.13 -14.10
C LYS A 19 -3.09 -8.31 -14.01
N ILE A 20 -2.99 -6.99 -14.05
CA ILE A 20 -4.15 -6.10 -13.91
C ILE A 20 -5.04 -6.15 -15.16
N VAL A 21 -4.45 -6.13 -16.37
CA VAL A 21 -5.22 -6.09 -17.61
C VAL A 21 -6.06 -7.36 -17.80
N PRO A 22 -5.53 -8.58 -17.67
CA PRO A 22 -6.35 -9.79 -17.70
C PRO A 22 -7.44 -9.81 -16.62
N ALA A 23 -7.13 -9.37 -15.41
CA ALA A 23 -8.11 -9.30 -14.33
C ALA A 23 -9.27 -8.34 -14.66
N ILE A 24 -8.99 -7.19 -15.28
CA ILE A 24 -10.04 -6.28 -15.75
C ILE A 24 -10.95 -6.94 -16.78
N LEU A 25 -10.37 -7.68 -17.71
CA LEU A 25 -11.13 -8.34 -18.77
C LEU A 25 -11.98 -9.51 -18.25
N GLU A 26 -11.50 -10.18 -17.20
CA GLU A 26 -12.18 -11.34 -16.62
C GLU A 26 -13.28 -10.94 -15.62
N VAL A 27 -12.94 -10.10 -14.62
CA VAL A 27 -13.85 -9.80 -13.50
C VAL A 27 -14.40 -8.36 -13.52
N GLY A 28 -13.91 -7.53 -14.42
CA GLY A 28 -14.27 -6.12 -14.54
C GLY A 28 -13.56 -5.23 -13.52
N VAL A 29 -13.61 -3.92 -13.76
CA VAL A 29 -12.89 -2.90 -12.97
C VAL A 29 -13.32 -2.91 -11.50
N TRP A 30 -14.59 -3.13 -11.22
CA TRP A 30 -15.16 -2.99 -9.87
C TRP A 30 -14.69 -4.07 -8.89
N LYS A 31 -14.30 -5.25 -9.38
CA LYS A 31 -13.80 -6.36 -8.59
C LYS A 31 -12.27 -6.43 -8.51
N LEU A 32 -11.56 -5.51 -9.12
CA LEU A 32 -10.09 -5.46 -9.09
C LEU A 32 -9.49 -5.47 -7.66
N PRO A 33 -10.03 -4.75 -6.66
CA PRO A 33 -9.48 -4.76 -5.32
C PRO A 33 -9.54 -6.14 -4.63
N GLU A 34 -10.46 -6.99 -5.05
CA GLU A 34 -10.59 -8.36 -4.53
C GLU A 34 -9.60 -9.32 -5.20
N THR A 35 -9.27 -9.06 -6.47
CA THR A 35 -8.42 -9.91 -7.30
C THR A 35 -6.95 -9.48 -7.23
N CYS A 36 -6.68 -8.17 -7.28
CA CYS A 36 -5.32 -7.62 -7.24
C CYS A 36 -4.90 -7.38 -5.79
N LYS A 37 -4.22 -8.34 -5.19
CA LYS A 37 -3.68 -8.29 -3.84
C LYS A 37 -2.16 -8.17 -3.85
N PHE A 38 -1.58 -7.82 -2.70
CA PHE A 38 -0.14 -7.82 -2.50
C PHE A 38 0.47 -9.16 -2.90
N SER A 39 1.58 -9.09 -3.61
CA SER A 39 2.35 -10.26 -4.02
C SER A 39 3.80 -10.08 -3.57
N ILE A 40 4.37 -11.13 -2.99
CA ILE A 40 5.76 -11.11 -2.52
C ILE A 40 6.69 -10.95 -3.73
N GLY A 41 7.76 -10.17 -3.54
CA GLY A 41 8.71 -9.86 -4.61
C GLY A 41 8.25 -8.77 -5.57
N VAL A 42 7.05 -8.23 -5.41
CA VAL A 42 6.54 -7.12 -6.21
C VAL A 42 6.69 -5.82 -5.42
N PRO A 43 7.45 -4.84 -5.92
CA PRO A 43 7.57 -3.55 -5.26
C PRO A 43 6.24 -2.82 -5.23
N VAL A 44 5.89 -2.25 -4.08
CA VAL A 44 4.68 -1.45 -3.91
C VAL A 44 5.02 0.03 -3.83
N GLY A 45 4.16 0.86 -4.41
CA GLY A 45 4.28 2.30 -4.29
C GLY A 45 4.06 2.75 -2.84
N PRO A 46 4.91 3.63 -2.31
CA PRO A 46 4.73 4.15 -0.96
C PRO A 46 3.49 5.03 -0.88
N MET A 47 2.78 4.96 0.26
CA MET A 47 1.80 5.95 0.60
C MET A 47 2.50 7.25 1.02
N LEU A 48 2.13 8.36 0.37
CA LEU A 48 2.66 9.65 0.76
C LEU A 48 1.99 10.13 2.04
N ALA A 49 2.81 10.39 3.06
CA ALA A 49 2.33 10.99 4.30
C ALA A 49 1.92 12.45 4.09
N LYS A 50 0.89 12.88 4.79
CA LYS A 50 0.51 14.29 4.85
C LYS A 50 1.25 14.94 6.01
N ALA A 51 1.97 16.01 5.74
CA ALA A 51 2.62 16.78 6.79
C ALA A 51 1.56 17.50 7.65
N THR A 52 1.78 17.51 8.96
CA THR A 52 1.01 18.29 9.91
C THR A 52 1.94 19.24 10.68
N LYS A 53 1.41 20.38 11.14
CA LYS A 53 2.18 21.40 11.85
C LYS A 53 2.00 21.35 13.37
N SER A 54 1.03 20.60 13.87
CA SER A 54 0.74 20.55 15.31
C SER A 54 0.38 19.15 15.78
N VAL A 55 0.74 18.86 17.01
CA VAL A 55 0.38 17.61 17.69
C VAL A 55 -1.14 17.53 17.90
N SER A 56 -1.79 18.66 18.18
CA SER A 56 -3.25 18.70 18.35
C SER A 56 -4.00 18.20 17.14
N GLU A 57 -3.57 18.58 15.92
CA GLU A 57 -4.17 18.09 14.67
C GLU A 57 -4.06 16.56 14.52
N ILE A 58 -2.97 15.98 15.03
CA ILE A 58 -2.76 14.53 15.01
C ILE A 58 -3.72 13.85 15.99
N ILE A 59 -3.80 14.38 17.22
CA ILE A 59 -4.68 13.84 18.26
C ILE A 59 -6.14 13.88 17.80
N ASP A 60 -6.57 15.00 17.23
CA ASP A 60 -7.94 15.15 16.72
C ASP A 60 -8.28 14.17 15.60
N LYS A 61 -7.32 13.91 14.69
CA LYS A 61 -7.52 12.98 13.58
C LYS A 61 -7.54 11.51 14.00
N PHE A 62 -6.76 11.17 15.02
CA PHE A 62 -6.63 9.79 15.50
C PHE A 62 -7.44 9.52 16.76
N GLN A 63 -8.28 10.43 17.18
CA GLN A 63 -9.12 10.27 18.35
C GLN A 63 -9.95 8.97 18.27
N GLY A 64 -9.76 8.08 19.24
CA GLY A 64 -10.43 6.78 19.29
C GLY A 64 -9.84 5.71 18.35
N LEU A 65 -8.71 5.99 17.68
CA LEU A 65 -8.00 5.04 16.84
C LEU A 65 -6.64 4.67 17.46
N GLU A 66 -6.24 3.44 17.32
CA GLU A 66 -4.87 3.02 17.64
C GLU A 66 -3.92 3.50 16.53
N TYR A 67 -2.77 4.03 16.91
CA TYR A 67 -1.74 4.48 15.99
C TYR A 67 -0.34 4.23 16.54
N THR A 68 0.62 4.08 15.67
CA THR A 68 2.02 3.91 16.01
C THR A 68 2.79 5.18 15.69
N CYS A 69 3.67 5.59 16.60
CA CYS A 69 4.61 6.69 16.38
C CYS A 69 6.01 6.13 16.15
N GLU A 70 6.67 6.64 15.12
CA GLU A 70 8.02 6.25 14.78
C GLU A 70 8.87 7.48 14.49
N TYR A 71 10.17 7.41 14.79
CA TYR A 71 11.11 8.44 14.35
C TYR A 71 11.28 8.38 12.84
N LYS A 72 11.20 9.53 12.19
CA LYS A 72 11.49 9.64 10.77
C LYS A 72 12.95 10.04 10.57
N TYR A 73 13.78 9.07 10.26
CA TYR A 73 15.17 9.31 9.89
C TYR A 73 15.28 9.80 8.44
N ASP A 74 16.30 10.59 8.16
CA ASP A 74 16.66 10.95 6.79
C ASP A 74 17.50 9.80 6.19
N GLY A 75 17.10 9.34 5.01
CA GLY A 75 17.74 8.20 4.36
C GLY A 75 16.99 7.72 3.13
N GLU A 76 17.51 6.67 2.52
CA GLU A 76 16.90 6.05 1.37
C GLU A 76 15.89 4.98 1.81
N ARG A 77 14.84 4.82 1.00
CA ARG A 77 13.82 3.79 1.23
C ARG A 77 14.22 2.49 0.56
N ALA A 78 14.13 1.39 1.29
CA ALA A 78 14.25 0.05 0.74
C ALA A 78 13.00 -0.77 1.07
N GLN A 79 12.63 -1.67 0.17
CA GLN A 79 11.63 -2.69 0.41
C GLN A 79 12.31 -4.04 0.37
N VAL A 80 12.22 -4.78 1.47
CA VAL A 80 12.73 -6.15 1.56
C VAL A 80 11.54 -7.10 1.54
N SER A 81 11.57 -8.08 0.63
CA SER A 81 10.59 -9.16 0.58
C SER A 81 11.28 -10.46 0.92
N SER A 82 10.82 -11.13 1.96
CA SER A 82 11.39 -12.42 2.40
C SER A 82 10.29 -13.48 2.49
N ILE A 83 10.61 -14.68 2.01
CA ILE A 83 9.80 -15.88 2.19
C ILE A 83 10.63 -16.84 3.02
N LEU A 84 10.29 -17.00 4.29
CA LEU A 84 10.94 -17.96 5.16
C LEU A 84 9.90 -18.93 5.69
N MET A 85 9.99 -20.20 5.31
CA MET A 85 9.25 -21.31 5.93
C MET A 85 7.82 -20.97 6.36
N ALA A 86 6.93 -20.61 5.45
CA ALA A 86 5.54 -20.25 5.71
C ALA A 86 5.29 -18.92 6.46
N PHE A 87 6.33 -18.16 6.79
CA PHE A 87 6.19 -16.80 7.32
C PHE A 87 6.39 -15.78 6.21
N ILE A 88 5.39 -14.98 5.95
CA ILE A 88 5.52 -13.76 5.14
C ILE A 88 6.10 -12.71 6.08
N ALA A 89 7.38 -12.44 5.97
CA ALA A 89 7.96 -11.30 6.67
C ALA A 89 7.38 -10.02 6.07
N SER A 90 6.85 -9.16 6.91
CA SER A 90 6.36 -7.85 6.54
C SER A 90 7.46 -7.02 5.89
N ASN A 91 7.07 -6.13 5.00
CA ASN A 91 7.97 -5.17 4.39
C ASN A 91 8.67 -4.35 5.49
N MET A 92 9.96 -4.51 5.63
CA MET A 92 10.77 -3.58 6.41
C MET A 92 11.10 -2.38 5.54
N ILE A 93 10.68 -1.22 5.97
CA ILE A 93 11.10 0.06 5.40
C ILE A 93 12.26 0.53 6.28
N LEU A 94 13.45 0.51 5.72
CA LEU A 94 14.64 1.12 6.33
C LEU A 94 14.77 2.56 5.87
#